data_d05711212af8fbfb4c1157209b6b290d
#
_entry.id   d05711212af8fbfb4c1157209b6b290d
#
_cell.length_a   1.000
_cell.length_b   1.000
_cell.length_c   1.000
_cell.angle_alpha   90.00
_cell.angle_beta   90.00
_cell.angle_gamma   90.00
#
_symmetry.space_group_name_H-M   'P 1'
#
loop_
_entity.id
_entity.type
_entity.pdbx_description
1 polymer ?
#
loop_
_entity_poly.entity_id
_entity_poly.type
_entity_poly.pdbx_seq_one_letter_code
_entity_poly.pdbx_strand_id
1 'polypeptide(L)'
;MFDVVGLWLTKHLIGEIGLPDHEAMDKAWRPWVLRNQQLKDCHQEIDFQTDFVMDIVKDCGKDFPYNLDVGDIFHAWEHHKDEDVLTYRDQSFPSKFTGTPSPIHLRNFMEALDDTLETFMTKFKQ
;
A
#
# COMPACT_ATOMS: atom_id res chain seq x y z
N MET A 1 -2.04 -4.35 -0.25
CA MET A 1 -3.23 -5.18 -0.59
C MET A 1 -2.87 -6.64 -0.81
N PHE A 2 -1.99 -7.00 -1.76
CA PHE A 2 -1.67 -8.40 -2.09
C PHE A 2 -1.16 -9.21 -0.90
N ASP A 3 -0.34 -8.63 -0.04
CA ASP A 3 0.25 -9.32 1.12
C ASP A 3 -0.80 -9.78 2.14
N VAL A 4 -1.78 -8.91 2.45
CA VAL A 4 -2.84 -9.25 3.40
C VAL A 4 -3.79 -10.31 2.85
N VAL A 5 -4.13 -10.22 1.57
CA VAL A 5 -4.95 -11.25 0.90
C VAL A 5 -4.20 -12.58 0.84
N GLY A 6 -2.90 -12.55 0.55
CA GLY A 6 -2.04 -13.73 0.56
C GLY A 6 -1.96 -14.38 1.94
N LEU A 7 -1.82 -13.59 3.00
CA LEU A 7 -1.83 -14.10 4.38
C LEU A 7 -3.19 -14.70 4.74
N TRP A 8 -4.29 -14.01 4.42
CA TRP A 8 -5.64 -14.51 4.67
C TRP A 8 -5.88 -15.85 3.98
N LEU A 9 -5.51 -15.94 2.69
CA LEU A 9 -5.64 -17.17 1.92
C LEU A 9 -4.79 -18.30 2.52
N THR A 10 -3.57 -18.01 2.94
CA THR A 10 -2.70 -18.99 3.60
C THR A 10 -3.35 -19.52 4.87
N LYS A 11 -3.86 -18.63 5.73
CA LYS A 11 -4.54 -19.01 6.98
C LYS A 11 -5.80 -19.84 6.71
N HIS A 12 -6.54 -19.52 5.66
CA HIS A 12 -7.68 -20.34 5.23
C HIS A 12 -7.24 -21.73 4.79
N LEU A 13 -6.22 -21.85 3.94
CA LEU A 13 -5.73 -23.12 3.43
C LEU A 13 -5.18 -24.07 4.51
N ILE A 14 -4.58 -23.50 5.56
CA ILE A 14 -4.09 -24.30 6.72
C ILE A 14 -5.17 -24.53 7.78
N GLY A 15 -6.39 -24.02 7.57
CA GLY A 15 -7.54 -24.27 8.44
C GLY A 15 -7.65 -23.34 9.66
N GLU A 16 -6.88 -22.25 9.72
CA GLU A 16 -6.97 -21.25 10.80
C GLU A 16 -8.17 -20.31 10.63
N ILE A 17 -8.58 -20.04 9.38
CA ILE A 17 -9.75 -19.25 9.05
C ILE A 17 -10.75 -20.12 8.30
N GLY A 18 -11.96 -20.25 8.85
CA GLY A 18 -13.05 -20.95 8.17
C GLY A 18 -13.78 -20.01 7.19
N LEU A 19 -14.28 -20.56 6.06
CA LEU A 19 -15.20 -19.82 5.23
C LEU A 19 -16.60 -19.83 5.86
N PRO A 20 -17.31 -18.70 5.85
CA PRO A 20 -18.72 -18.65 6.18
C PRO A 20 -19.54 -19.47 5.16
N ASP A 21 -20.78 -19.74 5.47
CA ASP A 21 -21.69 -20.34 4.50
C ASP A 21 -21.98 -19.38 3.32
N HIS A 22 -22.58 -19.91 2.28
CA HIS A 22 -22.83 -19.16 1.04
C HIS A 22 -23.72 -17.92 1.26
N GLU A 23 -24.72 -18.02 2.14
CA GLU A 23 -25.62 -16.90 2.44
C GLU A 23 -24.89 -15.77 3.18
N ALA A 24 -24.05 -16.12 4.16
CA ALA A 24 -23.22 -15.16 4.88
C ALA A 24 -22.17 -14.51 3.97
N MET A 25 -21.54 -15.28 3.06
CA MET A 25 -20.64 -14.72 2.06
C MET A 25 -21.37 -13.72 1.14
N ASP A 26 -22.53 -14.09 0.62
CA ASP A 26 -23.37 -13.22 -0.22
C ASP A 26 -23.74 -11.91 0.49
N LYS A 27 -24.09 -11.99 1.75
CA LYS A 27 -24.41 -10.83 2.58
C LYS A 27 -23.17 -9.95 2.83
N ALA A 28 -21.99 -10.54 3.00
CA ALA A 28 -20.76 -9.82 3.30
C ALA A 28 -20.19 -9.05 2.09
N TRP A 29 -20.19 -9.64 0.89
CA TRP A 29 -19.59 -9.01 -0.29
C TRP A 29 -20.43 -7.92 -0.95
N ARG A 30 -21.77 -8.01 -0.87
CA ARG A 30 -22.69 -7.07 -1.53
C ARG A 30 -22.46 -5.61 -1.15
N PRO A 31 -22.30 -5.23 0.13
CA PRO A 31 -21.99 -3.85 0.52
C PRO A 31 -20.71 -3.31 -0.13
N TRP A 32 -19.67 -4.16 -0.26
CA TRP A 32 -18.42 -3.79 -0.90
C TRP A 32 -18.60 -3.46 -2.38
N VAL A 33 -19.35 -4.29 -3.12
CA VAL A 33 -19.64 -4.03 -4.53
C VAL A 33 -20.46 -2.75 -4.72
N LEU A 34 -21.50 -2.56 -3.90
CA LEU A 34 -22.31 -1.35 -3.96
C LEU A 34 -21.50 -0.09 -3.66
N ARG A 35 -20.64 -0.14 -2.63
CA ARG A 35 -19.75 0.97 -2.31
C ARG A 35 -18.76 1.25 -3.44
N ASN A 36 -18.15 0.22 -4.02
CA ASN A 36 -17.22 0.36 -5.15
C ASN A 36 -17.87 1.04 -6.37
N GLN A 37 -19.13 0.72 -6.66
CA GLN A 37 -19.88 1.34 -7.76
C GLN A 37 -20.22 2.82 -7.52
N GLN A 38 -20.15 3.28 -6.28
CA GLN A 38 -20.51 4.65 -5.89
C GLN A 38 -19.28 5.56 -5.72
N LEU A 39 -18.07 5.04 -5.86
CA LEU A 39 -16.83 5.83 -5.78
C LEU A 39 -16.79 6.87 -6.89
N LYS A 40 -16.40 8.10 -6.53
CA LYS A 40 -16.40 9.25 -7.45
C LYS A 40 -15.04 9.88 -7.63
N ASP A 41 -14.14 9.70 -6.67
CA ASP A 41 -12.84 10.35 -6.63
C ASP A 41 -11.78 9.46 -5.96
N CYS A 42 -10.51 9.87 -6.08
CA CYS A 42 -9.38 9.12 -5.55
C CYS A 42 -9.38 9.03 -4.02
N HIS A 43 -9.91 10.03 -3.32
CA HIS A 43 -9.99 9.99 -1.85
C HIS A 43 -10.93 8.88 -1.38
N GLN A 44 -12.09 8.76 -2.03
CA GLN A 44 -13.04 7.68 -1.74
C GLN A 44 -12.47 6.30 -2.12
N GLU A 45 -11.64 6.20 -3.17
CA GLU A 45 -10.93 4.98 -3.50
C GLU A 45 -9.91 4.59 -2.43
N ILE A 46 -9.16 5.55 -1.90
CA ILE A 46 -8.20 5.33 -0.81
C ILE A 46 -8.92 4.81 0.43
N ASP A 47 -9.99 5.47 0.83
CA ASP A 47 -10.81 5.06 1.98
C ASP A 47 -11.40 3.66 1.77
N PHE A 48 -11.93 3.39 0.58
CA PHE A 48 -12.48 2.08 0.24
C PHE A 48 -11.42 0.97 0.34
N GLN A 49 -10.23 1.20 -0.24
CA GLN A 49 -9.15 0.21 -0.20
C GLN A 49 -8.59 0.02 1.21
N THR A 50 -8.50 1.09 1.98
CA THR A 50 -8.03 1.04 3.38
C THR A 50 -9.01 0.23 4.23
N ASP A 51 -10.29 0.51 4.13
CA ASP A 51 -11.33 -0.20 4.86
C ASP A 51 -11.39 -1.68 4.48
N PHE A 52 -11.27 -1.99 3.18
CA PHE A 52 -11.24 -3.36 2.69
C PHE A 52 -10.03 -4.14 3.24
N VAL A 53 -8.84 -3.54 3.22
CA VAL A 53 -7.65 -4.15 3.81
C VAL A 53 -7.84 -4.38 5.30
N MET A 54 -8.39 -3.40 6.01
CA MET A 54 -8.62 -3.50 7.45
C MET A 54 -9.68 -4.54 7.82
N ASP A 55 -10.65 -4.76 6.96
CA ASP A 55 -11.64 -5.81 7.15
C ASP A 55 -10.99 -7.21 7.06
N ILE A 56 -10.14 -7.43 6.07
CA ILE A 56 -9.35 -8.68 5.95
C ILE A 56 -8.37 -8.84 7.12
N VAL A 57 -7.74 -7.76 7.57
CA VAL A 57 -6.81 -7.78 8.71
C VAL A 57 -7.50 -8.26 10.00
N LYS A 58 -8.77 -7.93 10.21
CA LYS A 58 -9.54 -8.43 11.36
C LYS A 58 -9.60 -9.95 11.40
N ASP A 59 -9.80 -10.58 10.25
CA ASP A 59 -9.82 -12.04 10.14
C ASP A 59 -8.44 -12.65 10.35
N CYS A 60 -7.38 -11.98 9.90
CA CYS A 60 -6.00 -12.44 10.08
C CYS A 60 -5.50 -12.33 11.53
N GLY A 61 -6.20 -11.57 12.38
CA GLY A 61 -5.82 -11.38 13.76
C GLY A 61 -4.56 -10.53 13.93
N LYS A 62 -3.79 -10.81 15.02
CA LYS A 62 -2.61 -10.02 15.39
C LYS A 62 -1.36 -10.27 14.52
N ASP A 63 -1.43 -11.23 13.62
CA ASP A 63 -0.27 -11.67 12.82
C ASP A 63 0.05 -10.73 11.67
N PHE A 64 -0.87 -9.80 11.36
CA PHE A 64 -0.65 -8.80 10.35
C PHE A 64 -0.46 -7.42 10.98
N PRO A 65 0.72 -6.83 10.81
CA PRO A 65 1.09 -5.60 11.52
C PRO A 65 0.58 -4.31 10.84
N TYR A 66 -0.47 -4.37 10.01
CA TYR A 66 -0.99 -3.17 9.36
C TYR A 66 -1.63 -2.22 10.36
N ASN A 67 -1.29 -0.94 10.23
CA ASN A 67 -1.83 0.14 11.02
C ASN A 67 -2.91 0.89 10.24
N LEU A 68 -3.96 1.33 10.92
CA LEU A 68 -5.08 2.12 10.38
C LEU A 68 -4.63 3.44 9.72
N ASP A 69 -3.49 3.99 10.16
CA ASP A 69 -2.95 5.27 9.67
C ASP A 69 -2.45 5.21 8.21
N VAL A 70 -2.47 4.05 7.55
CA VAL A 70 -2.02 3.93 6.15
C VAL A 70 -2.89 4.77 5.21
N GLY A 71 -4.20 4.87 5.48
CA GLY A 71 -5.11 5.73 4.74
C GLY A 71 -4.71 7.20 4.83
N ASP A 72 -4.39 7.68 6.03
CA ASP A 72 -3.98 9.07 6.27
C ASP A 72 -2.70 9.42 5.52
N ILE A 73 -1.74 8.48 5.43
CA ILE A 73 -0.51 8.68 4.64
C ILE A 73 -0.84 8.81 3.15
N PHE A 74 -1.75 7.99 2.64
CA PHE A 74 -2.18 8.07 1.24
C PHE A 74 -2.90 9.39 0.94
N HIS A 75 -3.77 9.85 1.82
CA HIS A 75 -4.41 11.15 1.68
C HIS A 75 -3.41 12.31 1.69
N ALA A 76 -2.43 12.27 2.60
CA ALA A 76 -1.36 13.26 2.65
C ALA A 76 -0.52 13.25 1.36
N TRP A 77 -0.25 12.07 0.80
CA TRP A 77 0.49 11.92 -0.45
C TRP A 77 -0.31 12.47 -1.65
N GLU A 78 -1.60 12.18 -1.76
CA GLU A 78 -2.46 12.74 -2.83
C GLU A 78 -2.56 14.26 -2.72
N HIS A 79 -2.73 14.79 -1.51
CA HIS A 79 -2.75 16.23 -1.29
C HIS A 79 -1.44 16.89 -1.73
N HIS A 80 -0.30 16.31 -1.35
CA HIS A 80 1.00 16.83 -1.78
C HIS A 80 1.20 16.72 -3.30
N LYS A 81 0.70 15.68 -3.94
CA LYS A 81 0.71 15.53 -5.40
C LYS A 81 -0.10 16.62 -6.10
N ASP A 82 -1.24 17.04 -5.53
CA ASP A 82 -2.05 18.12 -6.08
C ASP A 82 -1.37 19.49 -5.93
N GLU A 83 -0.62 19.71 -4.85
CA GLU A 83 0.13 20.94 -4.60
C GLU A 83 1.42 21.01 -5.42
N ASP A 84 2.11 19.91 -5.61
CA ASP A 84 3.41 19.84 -6.29
C ASP A 84 3.53 18.60 -7.18
N VAL A 85 2.98 18.67 -8.37
CA VAL A 85 2.99 17.59 -9.36
C VAL A 85 4.40 17.15 -9.77
N LEU A 86 5.39 18.03 -9.67
CA LEU A 86 6.75 17.77 -10.15
C LEU A 86 7.59 17.01 -9.12
N THR A 87 7.46 17.36 -7.84
CA THR A 87 8.37 16.83 -6.79
C THR A 87 7.65 16.01 -5.71
N TYR A 88 6.35 15.72 -5.84
CA TYR A 88 5.60 14.96 -4.83
C TYR A 88 6.19 13.57 -4.51
N ARG A 89 6.91 12.97 -5.48
CA ARG A 89 7.57 11.67 -5.29
C ARG A 89 8.88 11.77 -4.51
N ASP A 90 9.40 12.97 -4.34
CA ASP A 90 10.65 13.21 -3.59
C ASP A 90 10.41 13.26 -2.09
N GLN A 91 9.15 13.23 -1.64
CA GLN A 91 8.81 13.21 -0.25
C GLN A 91 9.13 11.85 0.38
N SER A 92 9.85 11.88 1.50
CA SER A 92 10.16 10.69 2.30
C SER A 92 9.11 10.49 3.38
N PHE A 93 8.55 9.28 3.44
CA PHE A 93 7.60 8.89 4.49
C PHE A 93 8.26 7.91 5.47
N PRO A 94 8.08 8.09 6.78
CA PRO A 94 8.59 7.15 7.76
C PRO A 94 7.75 5.86 7.74
N SER A 95 8.44 4.72 7.82
CA SER A 95 7.79 3.43 8.03
C SER A 95 7.00 3.44 9.33
N LYS A 96 5.76 3.04 9.30
CA LYS A 96 4.92 2.90 10.51
C LYS A 96 5.38 1.77 11.42
N PHE A 97 6.20 0.84 10.93
CA PHE A 97 6.72 -0.28 11.72
C PHE A 97 8.05 0.04 12.38
N THR A 98 8.97 0.66 11.65
CA THR A 98 10.35 0.87 12.09
C THR A 98 10.67 2.33 12.37
N GLY A 99 9.83 3.26 11.91
CA GLY A 99 10.12 4.70 11.93
C GLY A 99 11.22 5.12 10.94
N THR A 100 11.81 4.18 10.19
CA THR A 100 12.84 4.48 9.21
C THR A 100 12.23 5.23 8.02
N PRO A 101 12.75 6.39 7.63
CA PRO A 101 12.26 7.11 6.48
C PRO A 101 12.55 6.33 5.18
N SER A 102 11.59 6.34 4.26
CA SER A 102 11.81 5.81 2.92
C SER A 102 12.83 6.66 2.18
N PRO A 103 13.67 6.07 1.31
CA PRO A 103 14.55 6.86 0.46
C PRO A 103 13.72 7.73 -0.48
N ILE A 104 14.22 8.95 -0.75
CA ILE A 104 13.62 9.86 -1.72
C ILE A 104 13.82 9.26 -3.11
N HIS A 105 12.72 8.96 -3.80
CA HIS A 105 12.72 8.14 -5.01
C HIS A 105 13.64 8.69 -6.12
N LEU A 106 13.57 9.98 -6.40
CA LEU A 106 14.36 10.59 -7.46
C LEU A 106 15.86 10.71 -7.12
N ARG A 107 16.20 11.05 -5.87
CA ARG A 107 17.60 11.14 -5.45
C ARG A 107 18.33 9.81 -5.58
N ASN A 108 17.74 8.72 -5.11
CA ASN A 108 18.39 7.41 -5.20
C ASN A 108 18.55 6.92 -6.63
N PHE A 109 17.60 7.22 -7.50
CA PHE A 109 17.71 6.88 -8.91
C PHE A 109 18.79 7.72 -9.62
N MET A 110 18.83 9.01 -9.34
CA MET A 110 19.81 9.91 -9.93
C MET A 110 21.22 9.68 -9.36
N GLU A 111 21.34 9.48 -8.05
CA GLU A 111 22.61 9.12 -7.41
C GLU A 111 23.14 7.77 -7.92
N ALA A 112 22.27 6.76 -8.08
CA ALA A 112 22.66 5.46 -8.62
C ALA A 112 23.05 5.53 -10.11
N LEU A 113 22.39 6.36 -10.90
CA LEU A 113 22.76 6.59 -12.29
C LEU A 113 24.08 7.36 -12.42
N ASP A 114 24.25 8.42 -11.64
CA ASP A 114 25.43 9.26 -11.69
C ASP A 114 26.66 8.48 -11.23
N ASP A 115 26.63 7.83 -10.08
CA ASP A 115 27.75 7.06 -9.55
C ASP A 115 28.12 5.85 -10.40
N THR A 116 27.13 5.14 -10.94
CA THR A 116 27.38 3.98 -11.81
C THR A 116 27.86 4.39 -13.19
N LEU A 117 27.34 5.46 -13.74
CA LEU A 117 27.74 5.94 -15.07
C LEU A 117 29.14 6.56 -15.05
N GLU A 118 29.47 7.39 -14.06
CA GLU A 118 30.80 7.96 -13.89
C GLU A 118 31.85 6.88 -13.60
N THR A 119 31.54 5.91 -12.73
CA THR A 119 32.42 4.76 -12.46
C THR A 119 32.61 3.90 -13.71
N PHE A 120 31.56 3.70 -14.48
CA PHE A 120 31.63 2.99 -15.76
C PHE A 120 32.45 3.74 -16.78
N MET A 121 32.19 5.03 -16.95
CA MET A 121 32.93 5.87 -17.93
C MET A 121 34.41 6.07 -17.57
N THR A 122 34.75 6.10 -16.27
CA THR A 122 36.15 6.19 -15.83
C THR A 122 36.93 4.88 -16.02
N LYS A 123 36.29 3.72 -15.91
CA LYS A 123 36.93 2.41 -16.16
C LYS A 123 37.33 2.18 -17.64
N PHE A 124 36.68 2.85 -18.57
CA PHE A 124 36.94 2.70 -20.00
C PHE A 124 37.82 3.81 -20.60
N LYS A 125 38.33 4.73 -19.79
CA LYS A 125 39.30 5.75 -20.20
C LYS A 125 40.77 5.36 -19.95
N GLN A 126 41.02 4.15 -19.46
CA GLN A 126 42.34 3.53 -19.36
C GLN A 126 42.53 2.52 -20.49
#